data_ad37c2e9acbcf07b91f16a1e8f45464c
#
_entry.id   ad37c2e9acbcf07b91f16a1e8f45464c
#
_cell.length_a   1.000
_cell.length_b   1.000
_cell.length_c   1.000
_cell.angle_alpha   90.00
_cell.angle_beta   90.00
_cell.angle_gamma   90.00
#
_symmetry.space_group_name_H-M   'P 1'
#
loop_
_entity.id
_entity.type
_entity.pdbx_description
1 polymer ?
#
loop_
_entity_poly.entity_id
_entity_poly.type
_entity_poly.pdbx_seq_one_letter_code
_entity_poly.pdbx_strand_id
1 'polypeptide(L)'
;MRTIFFTPLPNPLPKMANKVYFNDIQQDLMWVGAKKTVLVAGRAFGKGAVHAAWNLRNMQRMVGSITGIVSANTKRALTNTLPSMLVHWEKWGFKRNVHWCIGIKPPKAWGWGEPIFKVQNYENVLSFYNGSIGYIISQDRTGTSNSFSFDALDVDEAKFIDFQQYKDETLPANRGNRQYFGHHYFHHAELITSDMPVTKKGSWFLDYDKQCDPDLINLIRATIYEIWHVKKRIKDMQLKGQSVPSYLRGDLRRLNKDLCQLRSVAVDYREVSTIDNMLILGESFINQLKRDLPPLTFQTSVLCKRIGIARDGFYSSLTERHKYSACNHSYYDSLEYQFDKIKDECSLADADVDRGAPICIAFDFNANINWLVAAQPKGKSLNIIKSFFVKYERKLNELVEDFCRYYRHHKRKQVIFYYDSTALGSNYAVNTEDFRYVIINSFRSRGWQVRDIYIGRPMNHMEKMLLINRMLAGQSKLVPMFNRENNEDLLISIQTAGVYNGGKDKRGEKLAESDEDRLESRTDGSDAFDTVAIGCECFPQQTISLAVTSSF
;
A
#
# COMPACT_ATOMS: atom_id res chain seq x y z
N MET A 1 -23.82 23.53 8.11
CA MET A 1 -23.83 22.23 7.46
C MET A 1 -25.25 21.75 7.36
N ARG A 2 -25.84 21.75 6.22
CA ARG A 2 -27.17 21.17 5.99
C ARG A 2 -27.13 20.32 4.73
N THR A 3 -27.36 19.05 5.01
CA THR A 3 -28.31 18.18 4.33
C THR A 3 -28.25 18.21 2.81
N ILE A 4 -27.57 17.25 2.33
CA ILE A 4 -27.72 16.75 0.96
C ILE A 4 -29.16 16.23 0.87
N PHE A 5 -29.95 16.84 0.01
CA PHE A 5 -31.33 16.39 -0.24
C PHE A 5 -31.30 15.01 -0.86
N PHE A 6 -31.87 14.07 -0.15
CA PHE A 6 -32.10 12.71 -0.60
C PHE A 6 -33.50 12.59 -1.21
N THR A 7 -33.61 11.88 -2.33
CA THR A 7 -34.87 11.27 -2.72
C THR A 7 -35.29 10.26 -1.66
N PRO A 8 -36.57 10.16 -1.28
CA PRO A 8 -37.01 9.22 -0.27
C PRO A 8 -36.71 7.78 -0.72
N LEU A 9 -35.86 7.11 0.03
CA LEU A 9 -35.47 5.73 -0.19
C LEU A 9 -36.22 4.82 0.80
N PRO A 10 -36.47 3.57 0.43
CA PRO A 10 -37.26 2.64 1.26
C PRO A 10 -36.59 2.27 2.59
N ASN A 11 -35.32 2.62 2.80
CA ASN A 11 -34.60 2.39 4.06
C ASN A 11 -34.26 3.71 4.74
N PRO A 12 -34.40 3.79 6.08
CA PRO A 12 -34.04 5.01 6.81
C PRO A 12 -32.55 5.31 6.62
N LEU A 13 -32.27 6.57 6.23
CA LEU A 13 -30.91 7.09 6.22
C LEU A 13 -30.22 6.76 7.55
N PRO A 14 -28.92 6.45 7.53
CA PRO A 14 -28.19 6.22 8.76
C PRO A 14 -28.39 7.45 9.67
N LYS A 15 -28.88 7.23 10.88
CA LYS A 15 -28.80 8.27 11.90
C LYS A 15 -27.32 8.53 12.11
N MET A 16 -26.82 9.68 11.62
CA MET A 16 -25.45 10.10 11.90
C MET A 16 -25.31 10.29 13.39
N ALA A 17 -24.97 9.22 14.08
CA ALA A 17 -24.93 9.18 15.54
C ALA A 17 -23.73 9.95 16.08
N ASN A 18 -22.70 10.20 15.29
CA ASN A 18 -21.45 10.79 15.73
C ASN A 18 -21.01 11.95 14.83
N LYS A 19 -20.39 12.96 15.43
CA LYS A 19 -19.72 14.01 14.69
C LYS A 19 -18.58 13.40 13.85
N VAL A 20 -18.56 13.72 12.56
CA VAL A 20 -17.46 13.35 11.67
C VAL A 20 -16.37 14.41 11.83
N TYR A 21 -15.18 13.98 12.18
CA TYR A 21 -14.02 14.86 12.33
C TYR A 21 -13.10 14.69 11.15
N PHE A 22 -12.72 15.82 10.56
CA PHE A 22 -11.64 15.94 9.59
C PHE A 22 -10.64 16.95 10.14
N ASN A 23 -9.35 16.75 9.88
CA ASN A 23 -8.40 17.82 10.08
C ASN A 23 -8.61 18.93 9.02
N ASP A 24 -8.02 20.10 9.27
CA ASP A 24 -8.24 21.28 8.42
C ASP A 24 -7.87 21.03 6.95
N ILE A 25 -6.80 20.27 6.71
CA ILE A 25 -6.34 19.95 5.34
C ILE A 25 -7.32 19.01 4.64
N GLN A 26 -7.79 17.96 5.33
CA GLN A 26 -8.79 17.05 4.78
C GLN A 26 -10.09 17.80 4.45
N GLN A 27 -10.50 18.70 5.34
CA GLN A 27 -11.69 19.50 5.14
C GLN A 27 -11.53 20.46 3.95
N ASP A 28 -10.39 21.13 3.85
CA ASP A 28 -10.11 22.07 2.74
C ASP A 28 -10.01 21.33 1.41
N LEU A 29 -9.37 20.14 1.34
CA LEU A 29 -9.38 19.29 0.15
C LEU A 29 -10.79 18.98 -0.34
N MET A 30 -11.69 18.62 0.59
CA MET A 30 -13.09 18.30 0.24
C MET A 30 -13.87 19.55 -0.17
N TRP A 31 -13.51 20.72 0.36
CA TRP A 31 -14.13 22.00 -0.03
C TRP A 31 -13.63 22.48 -1.40
N VAL A 32 -12.33 22.51 -1.62
CA VAL A 32 -11.75 22.86 -2.92
C VAL A 32 -12.34 21.94 -3.99
N GLY A 33 -12.33 20.64 -3.78
CA GLY A 33 -12.99 19.68 -4.65
C GLY A 33 -12.53 19.78 -6.10
N ALA A 34 -11.24 19.90 -6.34
CA ALA A 34 -10.64 19.98 -7.66
C ALA A 34 -10.96 18.76 -8.53
N LYS A 35 -10.90 18.93 -9.86
CA LYS A 35 -11.04 17.86 -10.84
C LYS A 35 -10.03 16.74 -10.60
N LYS A 36 -8.79 17.12 -10.36
CA LYS A 36 -7.71 16.23 -9.99
C LYS A 36 -7.16 16.63 -8.62
N THR A 37 -7.19 15.70 -7.69
CA THR A 37 -6.67 15.89 -6.34
C THR A 37 -5.50 14.92 -6.13
N VAL A 38 -4.32 15.44 -5.82
CA VAL A 38 -3.11 14.66 -5.53
C VAL A 38 -2.68 14.95 -4.11
N LEU A 39 -2.75 13.94 -3.26
CA LEU A 39 -2.42 14.06 -1.84
C LEU A 39 -1.23 13.15 -1.51
N VAL A 40 -0.06 13.74 -1.37
CA VAL A 40 1.12 13.09 -0.84
C VAL A 40 1.14 13.31 0.66
N ALA A 41 0.86 12.26 1.43
CA ALA A 41 0.63 12.43 2.86
C ALA A 41 1.42 11.41 3.69
N GLY A 42 1.98 11.89 4.80
CA GLY A 42 2.66 11.05 5.78
C GLY A 42 1.77 9.93 6.32
N ARG A 43 2.40 8.89 6.88
CA ARG A 43 1.69 7.78 7.54
C ARG A 43 0.80 8.33 8.67
N ALA A 44 -0.37 7.72 8.87
CA ALA A 44 -1.37 8.14 9.85
C ALA A 44 -1.96 9.56 9.65
N PHE A 45 -1.70 10.24 8.53
CA PHE A 45 -2.40 11.49 8.19
C PHE A 45 -3.92 11.30 8.06
N GLY A 46 -4.38 10.08 7.78
CA GLY A 46 -5.81 9.77 7.61
C GLY A 46 -6.27 9.77 6.14
N LYS A 47 -5.43 9.32 5.20
CA LYS A 47 -5.78 9.13 3.77
C LYS A 47 -7.07 8.34 3.60
N GLY A 48 -7.29 7.28 4.42
CA GLY A 48 -8.51 6.47 4.37
C GLY A 48 -9.81 7.28 4.58
N ALA A 49 -9.80 8.32 5.43
CA ALA A 49 -10.93 9.21 5.61
C ALA A 49 -11.19 10.07 4.35
N VAL A 50 -10.12 10.49 3.66
CA VAL A 50 -10.24 11.24 2.40
C VAL A 50 -10.86 10.36 1.31
N HIS A 51 -10.35 9.12 1.12
CA HIS A 51 -10.94 8.14 0.20
C HIS A 51 -12.42 7.88 0.50
N ALA A 52 -12.74 7.66 1.78
CA ALA A 52 -14.11 7.40 2.21
C ALA A 52 -15.05 8.56 1.89
N ALA A 53 -14.65 9.79 2.21
CA ALA A 53 -15.46 10.98 1.96
C ALA A 53 -15.59 11.29 0.46
N TRP A 54 -14.51 11.15 -0.29
CA TRP A 54 -14.48 11.44 -1.71
C TRP A 54 -15.35 10.45 -2.50
N ASN A 55 -15.23 9.14 -2.24
CA ASN A 55 -16.06 8.12 -2.85
C ASN A 55 -17.53 8.28 -2.46
N LEU A 56 -17.83 8.50 -1.18
CA LEU A 56 -19.19 8.71 -0.71
C LEU A 56 -19.85 9.92 -1.38
N ARG A 57 -19.13 11.04 -1.50
CA ARG A 57 -19.62 12.23 -2.21
C ARG A 57 -19.95 11.90 -3.68
N ASN A 58 -19.04 11.22 -4.38
CA ASN A 58 -19.21 10.89 -5.78
C ASN A 58 -20.39 9.94 -5.98
N MET A 59 -20.47 8.86 -5.21
CA MET A 59 -21.58 7.90 -5.29
C MET A 59 -22.94 8.52 -4.94
N GLN A 60 -22.99 9.44 -3.99
CA GLN A 60 -24.23 10.11 -3.62
C GLN A 60 -24.68 11.18 -4.62
N ARG A 61 -23.73 11.83 -5.29
CA ARG A 61 -24.02 12.91 -6.24
C ARG A 61 -24.24 12.42 -7.67
N MET A 62 -23.54 11.36 -8.05
CA MET A 62 -23.68 10.68 -9.33
C MET A 62 -24.35 9.33 -9.10
N VAL A 63 -25.65 9.33 -8.84
CA VAL A 63 -26.43 8.13 -8.54
C VAL A 63 -26.39 7.15 -9.72
N GLY A 64 -26.00 5.90 -9.46
CA GLY A 64 -25.82 4.88 -10.49
C GLY A 64 -24.49 4.96 -11.24
N SER A 65 -23.53 5.78 -10.77
CA SER A 65 -22.20 5.92 -11.38
C SER A 65 -21.27 4.74 -11.09
N ILE A 66 -20.18 4.67 -11.86
CA ILE A 66 -19.11 3.70 -11.70
C ILE A 66 -17.81 4.45 -11.36
N THR A 67 -17.29 4.24 -10.16
CA THR A 67 -15.96 4.74 -9.74
C THR A 67 -14.94 3.62 -9.83
N GLY A 68 -13.81 3.81 -10.53
CA GLY A 68 -12.68 2.90 -10.51
C GLY A 68 -11.85 3.12 -9.24
N ILE A 69 -11.71 2.09 -8.41
CA ILE A 69 -10.84 2.09 -7.22
C ILE A 69 -9.56 1.34 -7.59
N VAL A 70 -8.47 2.07 -7.77
CA VAL A 70 -7.22 1.58 -8.35
C VAL A 70 -6.20 1.29 -7.25
N SER A 71 -5.67 0.08 -7.26
CA SER A 71 -4.58 -0.35 -6.38
C SER A 71 -3.49 -1.06 -7.19
N ALA A 72 -2.26 -1.07 -6.67
CA ALA A 72 -1.12 -1.71 -7.33
C ALA A 72 -1.32 -3.22 -7.54
N ASN A 73 -1.97 -3.88 -6.57
CA ASN A 73 -2.28 -5.30 -6.65
C ASN A 73 -3.50 -5.65 -5.79
N THR A 74 -4.04 -6.85 -6.01
CA THR A 74 -5.22 -7.36 -5.31
C THR A 74 -5.00 -7.44 -3.80
N LYS A 75 -3.82 -7.88 -3.33
CA LYS A 75 -3.52 -7.96 -1.90
C LYS A 75 -3.69 -6.59 -1.23
N ARG A 76 -3.06 -5.52 -1.78
CA ARG A 76 -3.16 -4.15 -1.24
C ARG A 76 -4.58 -3.60 -1.27
N ALA A 77 -5.32 -3.86 -2.35
CA ALA A 77 -6.72 -3.46 -2.42
C ALA A 77 -7.53 -4.02 -1.24
N LEU A 78 -7.33 -5.30 -0.91
CA LEU A 78 -8.10 -6.04 0.09
C LEU A 78 -7.60 -5.83 1.53
N THR A 79 -6.29 -5.60 1.73
CA THR A 79 -5.73 -5.43 3.08
C THR A 79 -5.64 -3.96 3.52
N ASN A 80 -5.48 -3.02 2.59
CA ASN A 80 -5.21 -1.62 2.90
C ASN A 80 -6.32 -0.68 2.40
N THR A 81 -6.51 -0.58 1.09
CA THR A 81 -7.38 0.44 0.49
C THR A 81 -8.84 0.29 0.93
N LEU A 82 -9.45 -0.86 0.68
CA LEU A 82 -10.86 -1.09 1.02
C LEU A 82 -11.13 -1.05 2.53
N PRO A 83 -10.38 -1.78 3.39
CA PRO A 83 -10.64 -1.75 4.82
C PRO A 83 -10.50 -0.34 5.41
N SER A 84 -9.49 0.43 4.99
CA SER A 84 -9.27 1.79 5.49
C SER A 84 -10.42 2.73 5.13
N MET A 85 -11.00 2.61 3.95
CA MET A 85 -12.16 3.38 3.49
C MET A 85 -13.46 2.92 4.19
N LEU A 86 -13.72 1.61 4.22
CA LEU A 86 -14.98 1.03 4.72
C LEU A 86 -15.16 1.21 6.23
N VAL A 87 -14.08 1.18 7.02
CA VAL A 87 -14.11 1.49 8.46
C VAL A 87 -14.66 2.91 8.69
N HIS A 88 -14.30 3.88 7.86
CA HIS A 88 -14.85 5.23 7.97
C HIS A 88 -16.33 5.27 7.60
N TRP A 89 -16.75 4.56 6.55
CA TRP A 89 -18.17 4.47 6.19
C TRP A 89 -19.00 3.89 7.34
N GLU A 90 -18.51 2.83 7.99
CA GLU A 90 -19.19 2.22 9.14
C GLU A 90 -19.29 3.18 10.34
N LYS A 91 -18.20 3.89 10.66
CA LYS A 91 -18.20 4.95 11.67
C LYS A 91 -19.19 6.07 11.36
N TRP A 92 -19.44 6.35 10.08
CA TRP A 92 -20.40 7.36 9.63
C TRP A 92 -21.84 6.82 9.49
N GLY A 93 -22.05 5.56 9.88
CA GLY A 93 -23.37 4.92 9.90
C GLY A 93 -23.76 4.17 8.63
N PHE A 94 -22.86 4.05 7.64
CA PHE A 94 -23.10 3.24 6.44
C PHE A 94 -22.72 1.79 6.70
N LYS A 95 -23.70 0.92 6.93
CA LYS A 95 -23.49 -0.47 7.35
C LYS A 95 -23.43 -1.42 6.16
N ARG A 96 -22.57 -2.45 6.27
CA ARG A 96 -22.50 -3.55 5.31
C ARG A 96 -23.86 -4.25 5.18
N ASN A 97 -24.21 -4.67 3.98
CA ASN A 97 -25.47 -5.34 3.61
C ASN A 97 -26.76 -4.51 3.85
N VAL A 98 -26.61 -3.25 4.31
CA VAL A 98 -27.71 -2.28 4.45
C VAL A 98 -27.51 -1.13 3.48
N HIS A 99 -26.31 -0.60 3.39
CA HIS A 99 -25.99 0.55 2.55
C HIS A 99 -24.94 0.24 1.47
N TRP A 100 -24.11 -0.78 1.70
CA TRP A 100 -23.11 -1.25 0.76
C TRP A 100 -22.88 -2.75 0.90
N CYS A 101 -22.49 -3.40 -0.17
CA CYS A 101 -21.98 -4.76 -0.18
C CYS A 101 -20.84 -4.87 -1.19
N ILE A 102 -20.04 -5.93 -1.09
CA ILE A 102 -18.87 -6.14 -1.93
C ILE A 102 -18.76 -7.59 -2.35
N GLY A 103 -18.38 -7.82 -3.61
CA GLY A 103 -18.16 -9.16 -4.16
C GLY A 103 -19.42 -9.96 -4.47
N ILE A 104 -20.59 -9.39 -4.23
CA ILE A 104 -21.88 -10.03 -4.50
C ILE A 104 -22.83 -9.08 -5.22
N LYS A 105 -23.71 -9.65 -6.03
CA LYS A 105 -24.83 -8.90 -6.59
C LYS A 105 -25.85 -8.61 -5.48
N PRO A 106 -26.26 -7.33 -5.27
CA PRO A 106 -27.28 -7.02 -4.27
C PRO A 106 -28.56 -7.83 -4.51
N PRO A 107 -29.09 -8.52 -3.49
CA PRO A 107 -30.36 -9.23 -3.60
C PRO A 107 -31.49 -8.27 -3.95
N LYS A 108 -32.40 -8.65 -4.84
CA LYS A 108 -33.57 -7.85 -5.21
C LYS A 108 -34.43 -7.44 -4.01
N ALA A 109 -34.48 -8.31 -2.99
CA ALA A 109 -35.21 -8.05 -1.75
C ALA A 109 -34.74 -6.82 -0.97
N TRP A 110 -33.50 -6.34 -1.21
CA TRP A 110 -32.98 -5.12 -0.56
C TRP A 110 -33.57 -3.84 -1.15
N GLY A 111 -34.18 -3.88 -2.34
CA GLY A 111 -34.79 -2.73 -2.99
C GLY A 111 -33.77 -1.64 -3.39
N TRP A 112 -32.52 -2.01 -3.60
CA TRP A 112 -31.45 -1.07 -3.97
C TRP A 112 -31.62 -0.59 -5.41
N GLY A 113 -31.09 0.60 -5.69
CA GLY A 113 -30.99 1.12 -7.05
C GLY A 113 -30.08 0.24 -7.93
N GLU A 114 -30.24 0.35 -9.22
CA GLU A 114 -29.36 -0.32 -10.19
C GLU A 114 -28.35 0.67 -10.77
N PRO A 115 -27.13 0.23 -11.12
CA PRO A 115 -26.17 1.05 -11.84
C PRO A 115 -26.71 1.39 -13.24
N ILE A 116 -26.35 2.58 -13.75
CA ILE A 116 -26.77 3.03 -15.11
C ILE A 116 -26.34 2.02 -16.16
N PHE A 117 -25.10 1.48 -16.04
CA PHE A 117 -24.62 0.39 -16.87
C PHE A 117 -24.59 -0.91 -16.10
N LYS A 118 -25.27 -1.90 -16.65
CA LYS A 118 -25.37 -3.23 -16.02
C LYS A 118 -24.00 -3.90 -15.93
N VAL A 119 -23.64 -4.23 -14.73
CA VAL A 119 -22.45 -5.05 -14.44
C VAL A 119 -22.82 -6.52 -14.54
N GLN A 120 -22.05 -7.30 -15.29
CA GLN A 120 -22.28 -8.73 -15.47
C GLN A 120 -21.68 -9.55 -14.33
N ASN A 121 -20.44 -9.20 -13.92
CA ASN A 121 -19.71 -9.87 -12.85
C ASN A 121 -19.51 -8.91 -11.67
N TYR A 122 -19.92 -9.35 -10.47
CA TYR A 122 -19.85 -8.56 -9.24
C TYR A 122 -18.64 -8.92 -8.35
N GLU A 123 -17.76 -9.81 -8.75
CA GLU A 123 -16.61 -10.26 -7.94
C GLU A 123 -15.73 -9.10 -7.45
N ASN A 124 -15.51 -8.08 -8.28
CA ASN A 124 -14.67 -6.93 -7.95
C ASN A 124 -15.51 -5.64 -7.80
N VAL A 125 -16.74 -5.76 -7.32
CA VAL A 125 -17.68 -4.64 -7.24
C VAL A 125 -18.07 -4.37 -5.80
N LEU A 126 -17.84 -3.12 -5.39
CA LEU A 126 -18.43 -2.51 -4.20
C LEU A 126 -19.75 -1.85 -4.63
N SER A 127 -20.87 -2.47 -4.30
CA SER A 127 -22.20 -1.94 -4.61
C SER A 127 -22.69 -1.03 -3.49
N PHE A 128 -23.28 0.09 -3.86
CA PHE A 128 -23.87 1.07 -2.95
C PHE A 128 -25.38 1.13 -3.13
N TYR A 129 -26.14 1.31 -2.06
CA TYR A 129 -27.60 1.17 -2.02
C TYR A 129 -28.38 1.99 -3.07
N ASN A 130 -27.80 3.08 -3.58
CA ASN A 130 -28.42 3.93 -4.59
C ASN A 130 -28.11 3.52 -6.04
N GLY A 131 -27.48 2.35 -6.24
CA GLY A 131 -27.09 1.85 -7.56
C GLY A 131 -25.68 2.28 -8.01
N SER A 132 -25.03 3.20 -7.31
CA SER A 132 -23.62 3.51 -7.61
C SER A 132 -22.71 2.36 -7.22
N ILE A 133 -21.61 2.21 -7.95
CA ILE A 133 -20.64 1.12 -7.69
C ILE A 133 -19.19 1.65 -7.67
N GLY A 134 -18.36 1.01 -6.85
CA GLY A 134 -16.91 1.06 -6.93
C GLY A 134 -16.40 -0.20 -7.61
N TYR A 135 -15.68 -0.09 -8.71
CA TYR A 135 -15.03 -1.22 -9.36
C TYR A 135 -13.57 -1.29 -8.93
N ILE A 136 -13.16 -2.42 -8.35
CA ILE A 136 -11.81 -2.63 -7.84
C ILE A 136 -10.90 -3.00 -8.99
N ILE A 137 -9.95 -2.12 -9.29
CA ILE A 137 -8.95 -2.29 -10.33
C ILE A 137 -7.62 -2.62 -9.67
N SER A 138 -7.03 -3.73 -10.07
CA SER A 138 -5.73 -4.16 -9.60
C SER A 138 -4.80 -4.28 -10.80
N GLN A 139 -3.63 -3.61 -10.76
CA GLN A 139 -2.70 -3.60 -11.89
C GLN A 139 -2.04 -4.96 -12.14
N ASP A 140 -1.99 -5.85 -11.16
CA ASP A 140 -1.51 -7.22 -11.33
C ASP A 140 -2.51 -8.12 -12.09
N ARG A 141 -3.73 -7.63 -12.37
CA ARG A 141 -4.72 -8.24 -13.27
C ARG A 141 -4.82 -7.41 -14.55
N THR A 142 -4.00 -7.70 -15.55
CA THR A 142 -3.99 -6.99 -16.82
C THR A 142 -5.35 -7.04 -17.53
N GLY A 143 -5.74 -5.94 -18.20
CA GLY A 143 -6.95 -5.87 -19.03
C GLY A 143 -8.27 -5.67 -18.28
N THR A 144 -8.28 -5.62 -16.94
CA THR A 144 -9.51 -5.45 -16.16
C THR A 144 -10.18 -4.09 -16.33
N SER A 145 -9.42 -3.04 -16.66
CA SER A 145 -9.93 -1.69 -16.86
C SER A 145 -10.44 -1.42 -18.27
N ASN A 146 -9.97 -2.17 -19.28
CA ASN A 146 -10.23 -1.86 -20.70
C ASN A 146 -11.70 -1.99 -21.13
N SER A 147 -12.49 -2.79 -20.45
CA SER A 147 -13.92 -3.03 -20.77
C SER A 147 -14.87 -2.10 -20.03
N PHE A 148 -14.37 -1.24 -19.14
CA PHE A 148 -15.20 -0.32 -18.35
C PHE A 148 -15.09 1.13 -18.82
N SER A 149 -16.11 1.90 -18.49
CA SER A 149 -16.12 3.34 -18.62
C SER A 149 -16.44 3.94 -17.26
N PHE A 150 -15.42 4.47 -16.61
CA PHE A 150 -15.52 5.04 -15.27
C PHE A 150 -15.98 6.49 -15.29
N ASP A 151 -16.70 6.88 -14.26
CA ASP A 151 -17.16 8.25 -14.02
C ASP A 151 -16.21 9.03 -13.11
N ALA A 152 -15.33 8.33 -12.39
CA ALA A 152 -14.27 8.87 -11.57
C ALA A 152 -13.23 7.79 -11.25
N LEU A 153 -11.99 8.17 -10.88
CA LEU A 153 -10.93 7.28 -10.48
C LEU A 153 -10.41 7.66 -9.09
N ASP A 154 -10.28 6.64 -8.23
CA ASP A 154 -9.71 6.72 -6.90
C ASP A 154 -8.46 5.85 -6.85
N VAL A 155 -7.28 6.47 -6.81
CA VAL A 155 -5.96 5.80 -6.89
C VAL A 155 -5.27 5.87 -5.55
N ASP A 156 -5.11 4.70 -4.91
CA ASP A 156 -4.43 4.61 -3.62
C ASP A 156 -3.02 4.04 -3.76
N GLU A 157 -2.12 4.53 -2.91
CA GLU A 157 -0.70 4.13 -2.87
C GLU A 157 -0.01 4.26 -4.24
N ALA A 158 -0.17 5.42 -4.88
CA ALA A 158 0.30 5.71 -6.23
C ALA A 158 1.79 5.42 -6.48
N LYS A 159 2.63 5.45 -5.43
CA LYS A 159 4.06 5.10 -5.52
C LYS A 159 4.33 3.66 -5.99
N PHE A 160 3.35 2.77 -5.85
CA PHE A 160 3.44 1.37 -6.28
C PHE A 160 2.75 1.11 -7.63
N ILE A 161 2.00 2.09 -8.15
CA ILE A 161 1.31 2.01 -9.43
C ILE A 161 2.31 2.14 -10.56
N ASP A 162 2.25 1.25 -11.55
CA ASP A 162 2.97 1.42 -12.80
C ASP A 162 2.32 2.52 -13.63
N PHE A 163 3.03 3.65 -13.78
CA PHE A 163 2.48 4.83 -14.45
C PHE A 163 2.17 4.58 -15.92
N GLN A 164 2.98 3.77 -16.62
CA GLN A 164 2.74 3.50 -18.03
C GLN A 164 1.43 2.70 -18.20
N GLN A 165 1.26 1.65 -17.41
CA GLN A 165 0.02 0.87 -17.42
C GLN A 165 -1.19 1.71 -16.99
N TYR A 166 -1.05 2.54 -15.96
CA TYR A 166 -2.12 3.46 -15.54
C TYR A 166 -2.54 4.40 -16.66
N LYS A 167 -1.55 4.99 -17.36
CA LYS A 167 -1.76 5.93 -18.47
C LYS A 167 -2.37 5.26 -19.69
N ASP A 168 -1.96 4.03 -20.00
CA ASP A 168 -2.37 3.35 -21.23
C ASP A 168 -3.71 2.62 -21.08
N GLU A 169 -4.01 2.08 -19.89
CA GLU A 169 -5.20 1.25 -19.67
C GLU A 169 -6.26 1.95 -18.81
N THR A 170 -5.88 2.48 -17.63
CA THR A 170 -6.86 2.92 -16.62
C THR A 170 -7.34 4.34 -16.88
N LEU A 171 -6.44 5.27 -17.16
CA LEU A 171 -6.80 6.68 -17.37
C LEU A 171 -7.73 6.88 -18.58
N PRO A 172 -7.53 6.22 -19.75
CA PRO A 172 -8.46 6.32 -20.88
C PRO A 172 -9.85 5.75 -20.59
N ALA A 173 -9.96 4.84 -19.61
CA ALA A 173 -11.25 4.29 -19.18
C ALA A 173 -12.08 5.29 -18.33
N ASN A 174 -11.49 6.40 -17.86
CA ASN A 174 -12.18 7.49 -17.16
C ASN A 174 -12.95 8.39 -18.16
N ARG A 175 -13.90 7.81 -18.87
CA ARG A 175 -14.67 8.42 -19.97
C ARG A 175 -16.17 8.15 -19.92
N GLY A 176 -16.66 7.65 -18.77
CA GLY A 176 -18.04 7.18 -18.63
C GLY A 176 -19.09 8.31 -18.74
N ASN A 177 -20.24 7.96 -18.97
CA ASN A 177 -21.58 8.55 -18.70
C ASN A 177 -21.73 10.07 -18.78
N ARG A 178 -21.01 10.75 -19.68
CA ARG A 178 -21.07 12.23 -19.83
C ARG A 178 -22.49 12.73 -20.00
N GLN A 179 -23.35 12.00 -20.67
CA GLN A 179 -24.75 12.33 -20.90
C GLN A 179 -25.57 12.44 -19.61
N TYR A 180 -25.21 11.67 -18.58
CA TYR A 180 -25.87 11.69 -17.27
C TYR A 180 -25.18 12.62 -16.29
N PHE A 181 -23.83 12.63 -16.27
CA PHE A 181 -23.05 13.27 -15.21
C PHE A 181 -22.18 14.44 -15.67
N GLY A 182 -22.15 14.76 -16.98
CA GLY A 182 -21.28 15.82 -17.51
C GLY A 182 -21.53 17.23 -16.95
N HIS A 183 -22.63 17.43 -16.22
CA HIS A 183 -22.93 18.67 -15.51
C HIS A 183 -22.30 18.73 -14.10
N HIS A 184 -21.78 17.63 -13.58
CA HIS A 184 -21.08 17.59 -12.31
C HIS A 184 -19.58 17.85 -12.49
N TYR A 185 -19.00 18.78 -11.71
CA TYR A 185 -17.58 19.13 -11.81
C TYR A 185 -16.65 17.96 -11.46
N PHE A 186 -17.12 17.01 -10.65
CA PHE A 186 -16.36 15.81 -10.23
C PHE A 186 -16.58 14.61 -11.16
N HIS A 187 -17.38 14.70 -12.21
CA HIS A 187 -17.45 13.69 -13.25
C HIS A 187 -16.10 13.62 -13.98
N HIS A 188 -15.52 12.42 -14.10
CA HIS A 188 -14.14 12.16 -14.53
C HIS A 188 -13.07 12.76 -13.59
N ALA A 189 -13.42 12.98 -12.31
CA ALA A 189 -12.43 13.41 -11.33
C ALA A 189 -11.48 12.29 -10.96
N GLU A 190 -10.29 12.66 -10.51
CA GLU A 190 -9.25 11.75 -10.03
C GLU A 190 -8.82 12.14 -8.62
N LEU A 191 -8.80 11.16 -7.71
CA LEU A 191 -8.12 11.25 -6.43
C LEU A 191 -6.89 10.35 -6.48
N ILE A 192 -5.71 10.91 -6.30
CA ILE A 192 -4.44 10.18 -6.28
C ILE A 192 -3.81 10.38 -4.91
N THR A 193 -3.62 9.31 -4.16
CA THR A 193 -2.97 9.38 -2.85
C THR A 193 -1.75 8.49 -2.77
N SER A 194 -0.77 8.93 -2.00
CA SER A 194 0.43 8.16 -1.66
C SER A 194 1.11 8.74 -0.43
N ASP A 195 2.07 8.03 0.14
CA ASP A 195 3.14 8.66 0.91
C ASP A 195 4.32 9.02 -0.01
N MET A 196 5.32 9.72 0.52
CA MET A 196 6.45 10.20 -0.26
C MET A 196 7.23 9.03 -0.88
N PRO A 197 7.38 8.98 -2.21
CA PRO A 197 8.11 7.92 -2.89
C PRO A 197 9.62 8.06 -2.66
N VAL A 198 10.29 6.92 -2.57
CA VAL A 198 11.75 6.84 -2.47
C VAL A 198 12.40 6.40 -3.79
N THR A 199 11.62 6.11 -4.83
CA THR A 199 12.12 5.65 -6.12
C THR A 199 11.66 6.57 -7.25
N LYS A 200 12.50 6.71 -8.29
CA LYS A 200 12.17 7.53 -9.47
C LYS A 200 10.91 7.01 -10.20
N LYS A 201 10.75 5.69 -10.31
CA LYS A 201 9.56 5.10 -10.96
C LYS A 201 8.28 5.39 -10.18
N GLY A 202 8.36 5.35 -8.85
CA GLY A 202 7.21 5.65 -7.98
C GLY A 202 6.90 7.14 -7.80
N SER A 203 7.68 8.06 -8.39
CA SER A 203 7.53 9.50 -8.17
C SER A 203 6.71 10.23 -9.23
N TRP A 204 6.09 9.53 -10.17
CA TRP A 204 5.36 10.09 -11.30
C TRP A 204 4.27 11.10 -10.92
N PHE A 205 3.58 10.88 -9.80
CA PHE A 205 2.51 11.75 -9.33
C PHE A 205 3.03 13.06 -8.70
N LEU A 206 4.32 13.15 -8.38
CA LEU A 206 4.93 14.40 -7.90
C LEU A 206 4.99 15.48 -9.00
N ASP A 207 4.97 15.07 -10.28
CA ASP A 207 4.97 16.03 -11.40
C ASP A 207 3.67 16.83 -11.52
N TYR A 208 2.59 16.42 -10.85
CA TYR A 208 1.36 17.20 -10.76
C TYR A 208 1.51 18.49 -9.93
N ASP A 209 2.55 18.61 -9.11
CA ASP A 209 2.95 19.86 -8.45
C ASP A 209 3.08 21.02 -9.45
N LYS A 210 3.68 20.76 -10.62
CA LYS A 210 3.87 21.74 -11.70
C LYS A 210 2.56 22.15 -12.39
N GLN A 211 1.49 21.38 -12.22
CA GLN A 211 0.16 21.64 -12.79
C GLN A 211 -0.77 22.29 -11.77
N CYS A 212 -0.39 22.36 -10.50
CA CYS A 212 -1.15 23.03 -9.46
C CYS A 212 -0.97 24.54 -9.60
N ASP A 213 -2.09 25.24 -9.79
CA ASP A 213 -2.15 26.70 -9.83
C ASP A 213 -2.69 27.21 -8.48
N PRO A 214 -1.82 27.77 -7.61
CA PRO A 214 -2.23 28.29 -6.30
C PRO A 214 -3.27 29.42 -6.40
N ASP A 215 -3.21 30.26 -7.44
CA ASP A 215 -4.13 31.37 -7.61
C ASP A 215 -5.53 30.85 -7.97
N LEU A 216 -5.61 29.83 -8.84
CA LEU A 216 -6.86 29.15 -9.14
C LEU A 216 -7.46 28.49 -7.89
N ILE A 217 -6.65 27.82 -7.07
CA ILE A 217 -7.10 27.23 -5.81
C ILE A 217 -7.61 28.30 -4.84
N ASN A 218 -6.92 29.42 -4.73
CA ASN A 218 -7.37 30.54 -3.89
C ASN A 218 -8.66 31.19 -4.43
N LEU A 219 -8.81 31.30 -5.74
CA LEU A 219 -10.04 31.77 -6.36
C LEU A 219 -11.23 30.84 -6.08
N ILE A 220 -11.01 29.53 -6.09
CA ILE A 220 -12.02 28.53 -5.69
C ILE A 220 -12.43 28.76 -4.23
N ARG A 221 -11.48 28.93 -3.30
CA ARG A 221 -11.78 29.22 -1.90
C ARG A 221 -12.56 30.52 -1.72
N ALA A 222 -12.16 31.58 -2.39
CA ALA A 222 -12.86 32.86 -2.38
C ALA A 222 -14.30 32.72 -2.88
N THR A 223 -14.51 32.01 -4.00
CA THR A 223 -15.83 31.77 -4.56
C THR A 223 -16.71 30.95 -3.61
N ILE A 224 -16.15 29.96 -2.92
CA ILE A 224 -16.86 29.17 -1.89
C ILE A 224 -17.28 30.08 -0.72
N TYR A 225 -16.41 30.98 -0.30
CA TYR A 225 -16.68 31.94 0.76
C TYR A 225 -17.82 32.89 0.38
N GLU A 226 -17.81 33.43 -0.86
CA GLU A 226 -18.90 34.25 -1.39
C GLU A 226 -20.23 33.49 -1.43
N ILE A 227 -20.23 32.25 -1.89
CA ILE A 227 -21.42 31.38 -1.87
C ILE A 227 -21.95 31.22 -0.45
N TRP A 228 -21.05 31.02 0.53
CA TRP A 228 -21.43 30.91 1.93
C TRP A 228 -22.10 32.20 2.44
N HIS A 229 -21.54 33.38 2.11
CA HIS A 229 -22.12 34.67 2.49
C HIS A 229 -23.51 34.86 1.89
N VAL A 230 -23.66 34.58 0.61
CA VAL A 230 -24.98 34.68 -0.04
C VAL A 230 -26.00 33.73 0.60
N LYS A 231 -25.59 32.48 0.87
CA LYS A 231 -26.45 31.50 1.55
C LYS A 231 -26.81 31.93 2.98
N LYS A 232 -25.84 32.48 3.72
CA LYS A 232 -26.08 33.01 5.08
C LYS A 232 -27.10 34.14 5.03
N ARG A 233 -26.92 35.09 4.13
CA ARG A 233 -27.85 36.23 3.94
C ARG A 233 -29.25 35.76 3.61
N ILE A 234 -29.40 34.82 2.67
CA ILE A 234 -30.71 34.22 2.32
C ILE A 234 -31.35 33.57 3.57
N LYS A 235 -30.56 32.80 4.33
CA LYS A 235 -31.06 32.14 5.54
C LYS A 235 -31.52 33.14 6.61
N ASP A 236 -30.73 34.20 6.84
CA ASP A 236 -31.04 35.21 7.85
C ASP A 236 -32.34 35.98 7.48
N MET A 237 -32.57 36.27 6.20
CA MET A 237 -33.84 36.85 5.70
C MET A 237 -35.01 35.90 5.91
N GLN A 238 -34.84 34.60 5.60
CA GLN A 238 -35.90 33.60 5.80
C GLN A 238 -36.27 33.45 7.28
N LEU A 239 -35.25 33.45 8.19
CA LEU A 239 -35.50 33.38 9.65
C LEU A 239 -36.25 34.60 10.18
N LYS A 240 -36.10 35.77 9.54
CA LYS A 240 -36.82 37.00 9.86
C LYS A 240 -38.19 37.10 9.15
N GLY A 241 -38.63 36.06 8.44
CA GLY A 241 -39.89 36.08 7.71
C GLY A 241 -39.87 37.02 6.46
N GLN A 242 -38.69 37.46 6.05
CA GLN A 242 -38.55 38.38 4.91
C GLN A 242 -38.51 37.61 3.58
N SER A 243 -39.07 38.21 2.51
CA SER A 243 -38.98 37.65 1.16
C SER A 243 -37.54 37.71 0.65
N VAL A 244 -37.04 36.61 0.05
CA VAL A 244 -35.69 36.55 -0.51
C VAL A 244 -35.70 37.20 -1.93
N PRO A 245 -34.96 38.30 -2.14
CA PRO A 245 -34.86 38.96 -3.43
C PRO A 245 -34.35 38.03 -4.54
N SER A 246 -34.86 38.18 -5.73
CA SER A 246 -34.51 37.36 -6.90
C SER A 246 -33.03 37.43 -7.27
N TYR A 247 -32.40 38.60 -7.08
CA TYR A 247 -30.99 38.79 -7.38
C TYR A 247 -30.08 37.89 -6.53
N LEU A 248 -30.37 37.69 -5.23
CA LEU A 248 -29.59 36.78 -4.37
C LEU A 248 -29.64 35.32 -4.87
N ARG A 249 -30.80 34.90 -5.40
CA ARG A 249 -30.93 33.58 -6.04
C ARG A 249 -30.17 33.52 -7.37
N GLY A 250 -30.14 34.65 -8.09
CA GLY A 250 -29.39 34.84 -9.32
C GLY A 250 -27.87 34.73 -9.05
N ASP A 251 -27.39 35.49 -8.09
CA ASP A 251 -25.98 35.46 -7.67
C ASP A 251 -25.55 34.05 -7.21
N LEU A 252 -26.37 33.38 -6.41
CA LEU A 252 -26.07 32.03 -5.98
C LEU A 252 -25.96 31.05 -7.16
N ARG A 253 -26.81 31.16 -8.17
CA ARG A 253 -26.73 30.34 -9.39
C ARG A 253 -25.48 30.64 -10.20
N ARG A 254 -25.14 31.92 -10.40
CA ARG A 254 -23.93 32.37 -11.11
C ARG A 254 -22.69 31.86 -10.41
N LEU A 255 -22.54 32.14 -9.12
CA LEU A 255 -21.37 31.70 -8.32
C LEU A 255 -21.20 30.18 -8.32
N ASN A 256 -22.30 29.41 -8.24
CA ASN A 256 -22.17 27.93 -8.32
C ASN A 256 -21.75 27.46 -9.72
N LYS A 257 -22.17 28.14 -10.79
CA LYS A 257 -21.73 27.86 -12.15
C LYS A 257 -20.23 28.16 -12.30
N ASP A 258 -19.80 29.35 -11.83
CA ASP A 258 -18.41 29.78 -11.87
C ASP A 258 -17.54 28.80 -11.07
N LEU A 259 -17.97 28.42 -9.86
CA LEU A 259 -17.27 27.41 -9.03
C LEU A 259 -17.14 26.06 -9.74
N CYS A 260 -18.18 25.59 -10.44
CA CYS A 260 -18.12 24.37 -11.24
C CYS A 260 -17.07 24.47 -12.36
N GLN A 261 -17.02 25.61 -13.06
CA GLN A 261 -16.02 25.83 -14.11
C GLN A 261 -14.60 25.85 -13.56
N LEU A 262 -14.33 26.61 -12.49
CA LEU A 262 -13.02 26.66 -11.82
C LEU A 262 -12.56 25.27 -11.39
N ARG A 263 -13.43 24.51 -10.72
CA ARG A 263 -13.13 23.15 -10.26
C ARG A 263 -12.87 22.17 -11.40
N SER A 264 -13.52 22.34 -12.55
CA SER A 264 -13.41 21.43 -13.70
C SER A 264 -12.03 21.41 -14.35
N VAL A 265 -11.21 22.43 -14.11
CA VAL A 265 -9.84 22.56 -14.65
C VAL A 265 -8.78 22.53 -13.57
N ALA A 266 -9.15 22.56 -12.29
CA ALA A 266 -8.22 22.65 -11.17
C ALA A 266 -7.51 21.33 -10.91
N VAL A 267 -6.21 21.43 -10.62
CA VAL A 267 -5.37 20.41 -10.02
C VAL A 267 -5.00 20.89 -8.62
N ASP A 268 -5.40 20.14 -7.57
CA ASP A 268 -5.05 20.42 -6.18
C ASP A 268 -3.97 19.42 -5.75
N TYR A 269 -2.73 19.87 -5.69
CA TYR A 269 -1.59 19.07 -5.28
C TYR A 269 -1.14 19.50 -3.88
N ARG A 270 -0.95 18.50 -2.99
CA ARG A 270 -0.50 18.78 -1.61
C ARG A 270 0.48 17.74 -1.12
N GLU A 271 1.54 18.24 -0.48
CA GLU A 271 2.47 17.46 0.35
C GLU A 271 2.20 17.81 1.80
N VAL A 272 1.78 16.81 2.59
CA VAL A 272 1.36 17.02 3.97
C VAL A 272 2.04 16.03 4.90
N SER A 273 2.45 16.50 6.05
CA SER A 273 3.10 15.68 7.06
C SER A 273 2.08 14.99 7.98
N THR A 274 2.53 13.98 8.71
CA THR A 274 1.74 13.40 9.81
C THR A 274 1.47 14.43 10.91
N ILE A 275 2.36 15.44 11.06
CA ILE A 275 2.22 16.52 12.04
C ILE A 275 0.94 17.33 11.79
N ASP A 276 0.53 17.49 10.54
CA ASP A 276 -0.71 18.20 10.19
C ASP A 276 -1.97 17.50 10.73
N ASN A 277 -1.84 16.25 11.19
CA ASN A 277 -2.89 15.50 11.87
C ASN A 277 -2.69 15.40 13.41
N MET A 278 -1.76 16.19 13.96
CA MET A 278 -1.36 16.10 15.37
C MET A 278 -2.52 16.29 16.35
N LEU A 279 -3.50 17.13 16.01
CA LEU A 279 -4.69 17.35 16.87
C LEU A 279 -5.52 16.07 17.08
N ILE A 280 -5.50 15.15 16.12
CA ILE A 280 -6.21 13.87 16.19
C ILE A 280 -5.33 12.79 16.81
N LEU A 281 -4.04 12.76 16.44
CA LEU A 281 -3.09 11.72 16.83
C LEU A 281 -2.51 11.93 18.25
N GLY A 282 -2.40 13.18 18.67
CA GLY A 282 -1.70 13.58 19.87
C GLY A 282 -0.18 13.76 19.67
N GLU A 283 0.41 14.65 20.44
CA GLU A 283 1.84 14.96 20.38
C GLU A 283 2.72 13.77 20.77
N SER A 284 2.26 12.97 21.74
CA SER A 284 2.95 11.76 22.21
C SER A 284 3.18 10.76 21.07
N PHE A 285 2.20 10.59 20.18
CA PHE A 285 2.32 9.70 19.01
C PHE A 285 3.38 10.20 18.03
N ILE A 286 3.42 11.51 17.75
CA ILE A 286 4.45 12.09 16.85
C ILE A 286 5.85 11.95 17.46
N ASN A 287 5.97 12.22 18.77
CA ASN A 287 7.23 12.07 19.49
C ASN A 287 7.68 10.60 19.52
N GLN A 288 6.74 9.66 19.65
CA GLN A 288 7.02 8.25 19.52
C GLN A 288 7.54 7.92 18.11
N LEU A 289 6.84 8.34 17.04
CA LEU A 289 7.33 8.14 15.66
C LEU A 289 8.71 8.74 15.41
N LYS A 290 9.02 9.89 16.04
CA LYS A 290 10.34 10.53 15.91
C LYS A 290 11.44 9.70 16.57
N ARG A 291 11.14 9.02 17.67
CA ARG A 291 12.07 8.12 18.35
C ARG A 291 12.19 6.78 17.62
N ASP A 292 11.03 6.21 17.20
CA ASP A 292 10.93 4.86 16.65
C ASP A 292 11.40 4.75 15.18
N LEU A 293 11.43 5.87 14.43
CA LEU A 293 11.74 5.85 13.00
C LEU A 293 13.18 6.32 12.72
N PRO A 294 13.92 5.59 11.84
CA PRO A 294 15.17 6.11 11.30
C PRO A 294 14.98 7.51 10.74
N PRO A 295 15.98 8.41 10.86
CA PRO A 295 15.87 9.80 10.42
C PRO A 295 15.37 9.94 8.98
N LEU A 296 15.82 9.06 8.08
CA LEU A 296 15.39 9.05 6.68
C LEU A 296 13.91 8.68 6.54
N THR A 297 13.49 7.61 7.22
CA THR A 297 12.08 7.16 7.22
C THR A 297 11.18 8.18 7.89
N PHE A 298 11.62 8.80 8.98
CA PHE A 298 10.86 9.88 9.61
C PHE A 298 10.69 11.07 8.66
N GLN A 299 11.75 11.44 7.93
CA GLN A 299 11.69 12.52 6.96
C GLN A 299 10.75 12.21 5.78
N THR A 300 10.80 11.00 5.24
CA THR A 300 9.95 10.61 4.09
C THR A 300 8.53 10.25 4.50
N SER A 301 8.38 9.32 5.46
CA SER A 301 7.08 8.73 5.77
C SER A 301 6.26 9.53 6.79
N VAL A 302 6.90 10.37 7.62
CA VAL A 302 6.21 11.21 8.62
C VAL A 302 6.18 12.67 8.17
N LEU A 303 7.35 13.25 7.87
CA LEU A 303 7.43 14.66 7.46
C LEU A 303 7.11 14.88 5.98
N CYS A 304 6.92 13.81 5.21
CA CYS A 304 6.61 13.86 3.78
C CYS A 304 7.64 14.66 2.95
N LYS A 305 8.91 14.63 3.36
CA LYS A 305 9.97 15.38 2.66
C LYS A 305 10.47 14.61 1.44
N ARG A 306 10.64 15.31 0.32
CA ARG A 306 11.33 14.79 -0.87
C ARG A 306 12.80 14.57 -0.55
N ILE A 307 13.32 13.38 -0.82
CA ILE A 307 14.73 13.04 -0.61
C ILE A 307 15.35 12.71 -1.96
N GLY A 308 16.55 13.28 -2.18
CA GLY A 308 17.38 12.90 -3.32
C GLY A 308 17.88 11.46 -3.15
N ILE A 309 17.63 10.60 -4.15
CA ILE A 309 18.09 9.21 -4.15
C ILE A 309 19.62 9.23 -4.25
N ALA A 310 20.30 8.67 -3.25
CA ALA A 310 21.75 8.47 -3.31
C ALA A 310 22.08 7.52 -4.48
N ARG A 311 22.85 8.01 -5.47
CA ARG A 311 23.29 7.21 -6.62
C ARG A 311 24.37 6.18 -6.27
N ASP A 312 24.99 6.31 -5.07
CA ASP A 312 26.20 5.59 -4.68
C ASP A 312 25.95 4.64 -3.49
N GLY A 313 24.82 3.93 -3.47
CA GLY A 313 24.53 2.91 -2.46
C GLY A 313 25.32 1.60 -2.69
N PHE A 314 25.39 0.76 -1.63
CA PHE A 314 26.06 -0.54 -1.67
C PHE A 314 25.51 -1.45 -2.78
N TYR A 315 24.21 -1.35 -3.07
CA TYR A 315 23.51 -2.09 -4.13
C TYR A 315 23.19 -1.21 -5.34
N SER A 316 24.21 -0.58 -5.92
CA SER A 316 24.10 0.42 -7.00
C SER A 316 23.42 -0.12 -8.28
N SER A 317 23.46 -1.44 -8.51
CA SER A 317 22.80 -2.11 -9.64
C SER A 317 21.35 -2.50 -9.40
N LEU A 318 20.81 -2.28 -8.19
CA LEU A 318 19.39 -2.53 -7.89
C LEU A 318 18.51 -1.52 -8.63
N THR A 319 17.56 -2.01 -9.40
CA THR A 319 16.60 -1.19 -10.15
C THR A 319 15.17 -1.73 -9.96
N GLU A 320 14.17 -1.00 -10.43
CA GLU A 320 12.78 -1.44 -10.34
C GLU A 320 12.49 -2.75 -11.09
N ARG A 321 13.28 -3.08 -12.12
CA ARG A 321 13.15 -4.36 -12.85
C ARG A 321 13.38 -5.59 -11.97
N HIS A 322 14.07 -5.44 -10.83
CA HIS A 322 14.33 -6.52 -9.86
C HIS A 322 13.18 -6.72 -8.86
N LYS A 323 12.14 -5.92 -8.98
CA LYS A 323 10.98 -5.99 -8.07
C LYS A 323 9.75 -6.40 -8.87
N TYR A 324 9.02 -7.37 -8.36
CA TYR A 324 7.79 -7.88 -8.97
C TYR A 324 6.69 -8.02 -7.93
N SER A 325 5.46 -8.13 -8.39
CA SER A 325 4.29 -8.48 -7.59
C SER A 325 3.84 -9.89 -7.95
N ALA A 326 3.50 -10.70 -6.96
CA ALA A 326 3.04 -12.06 -7.16
C ALA A 326 1.86 -12.36 -6.23
N CYS A 327 0.67 -12.17 -6.75
CA CYS A 327 -0.57 -12.37 -6.04
C CYS A 327 -1.30 -13.60 -6.59
N ASN A 328 -1.74 -14.49 -5.71
CA ASN A 328 -2.62 -15.60 -6.07
C ASN A 328 -4.07 -15.12 -6.05
N HIS A 329 -4.55 -14.65 -7.20
CA HIS A 329 -5.91 -14.12 -7.34
C HIS A 329 -6.99 -15.14 -6.97
N SER A 330 -6.84 -16.41 -7.41
CA SER A 330 -7.81 -17.47 -7.10
C SER A 330 -7.95 -17.71 -5.59
N TYR A 331 -6.86 -17.57 -4.84
CA TYR A 331 -6.91 -17.67 -3.38
C TYR A 331 -7.70 -16.49 -2.79
N TYR A 332 -7.42 -15.27 -3.19
CA TYR A 332 -8.16 -14.10 -2.68
C TYR A 332 -9.61 -14.11 -3.10
N ASP A 333 -9.93 -14.54 -4.32
CA ASP A 333 -11.32 -14.68 -4.80
C ASP A 333 -12.09 -15.72 -3.94
N SER A 334 -11.42 -16.80 -3.52
CA SER A 334 -12.02 -17.83 -2.65
C SER A 334 -12.32 -17.33 -1.22
N LEU A 335 -11.72 -16.23 -0.80
CA LEU A 335 -11.98 -15.64 0.53
C LEU A 335 -13.26 -14.77 0.57
N GLU A 336 -13.90 -14.50 -0.57
CA GLU A 336 -15.19 -13.81 -0.68
C GLU A 336 -15.25 -12.49 0.13
N TYR A 337 -14.17 -11.70 0.11
CA TYR A 337 -14.02 -10.45 0.88
C TYR A 337 -14.26 -10.58 2.40
N GLN A 338 -13.97 -11.77 2.95
CA GLN A 338 -13.95 -11.99 4.40
C GLN A 338 -12.63 -11.43 4.97
N PHE A 339 -12.63 -10.14 5.32
CA PHE A 339 -11.42 -9.42 5.73
C PHE A 339 -10.68 -10.05 6.93
N ASP A 340 -11.39 -10.72 7.82
CA ASP A 340 -10.75 -11.42 8.96
C ASP A 340 -9.92 -12.61 8.51
N LYS A 341 -10.36 -13.34 7.47
CA LYS A 341 -9.58 -14.43 6.86
C LYS A 341 -8.40 -13.90 6.04
N ILE A 342 -8.55 -12.71 5.44
CA ILE A 342 -7.48 -12.05 4.67
C ILE A 342 -6.32 -11.63 5.59
N LYS A 343 -6.60 -11.28 6.84
CA LYS A 343 -5.58 -10.92 7.84
C LYS A 343 -4.71 -12.09 8.28
N ASP A 344 -5.20 -13.34 8.18
CA ASP A 344 -4.42 -14.55 8.48
C ASP A 344 -3.50 -14.92 7.31
N GLU A 345 -2.44 -14.14 7.15
CA GLU A 345 -1.50 -14.26 6.03
C GLU A 345 -0.87 -15.65 5.95
N CYS A 346 -0.81 -16.19 4.73
CA CYS A 346 -0.10 -17.43 4.44
C CYS A 346 0.39 -17.47 2.98
N SER A 347 1.30 -18.40 2.69
CA SER A 347 1.90 -18.55 1.35
C SER A 347 0.95 -19.01 0.25
N LEU A 348 -0.34 -19.28 0.55
CA LEU A 348 -1.37 -19.49 -0.48
C LEU A 348 -1.69 -18.21 -1.23
N ALA A 349 -1.47 -17.07 -0.60
CA ALA A 349 -1.65 -15.75 -1.19
C ALA A 349 -0.58 -15.39 -2.25
N ASP A 350 0.51 -16.15 -2.31
CA ASP A 350 1.66 -15.89 -3.19
C ASP A 350 1.65 -16.81 -4.41
N ALA A 351 1.72 -16.23 -5.60
CA ALA A 351 1.80 -16.98 -6.86
C ALA A 351 3.23 -17.40 -7.25
N ASP A 352 4.24 -16.84 -6.61
CA ASP A 352 5.67 -17.08 -6.89
C ASP A 352 6.27 -18.24 -6.08
N VAL A 353 5.55 -18.73 -5.07
CA VAL A 353 6.03 -19.83 -4.20
C VAL A 353 5.79 -21.18 -4.85
N ASP A 354 6.88 -21.87 -5.20
CA ASP A 354 6.81 -23.30 -5.57
C ASP A 354 6.72 -24.15 -4.31
N ARG A 355 5.53 -24.64 -4.02
CA ARG A 355 5.25 -25.45 -2.83
C ARG A 355 5.87 -26.85 -2.86
N GLY A 356 6.30 -27.33 -4.04
CA GLY A 356 6.99 -28.61 -4.23
C GLY A 356 8.50 -28.53 -4.12
N ALA A 357 9.08 -27.34 -4.14
CA ALA A 357 10.51 -27.10 -4.03
C ALA A 357 10.93 -26.77 -2.58
N PRO A 358 12.19 -27.02 -2.16
CA PRO A 358 12.68 -26.56 -0.88
C PRO A 358 12.80 -25.03 -0.87
N ILE A 359 12.76 -24.43 0.31
CA ILE A 359 12.98 -23.00 0.50
C ILE A 359 14.42 -22.78 0.98
N CYS A 360 15.17 -21.95 0.25
CA CYS A 360 16.49 -21.48 0.67
C CYS A 360 16.33 -20.37 1.69
N ILE A 361 17.05 -20.45 2.81
CA ILE A 361 16.97 -19.46 3.88
C ILE A 361 18.35 -19.06 4.36
N ALA A 362 18.46 -17.82 4.83
CA ALA A 362 19.58 -17.37 5.64
C ALA A 362 19.08 -16.39 6.71
N PHE A 363 19.88 -16.26 7.75
CA PHE A 363 19.60 -15.39 8.89
C PHE A 363 20.68 -14.32 9.02
N ASP A 364 20.30 -13.23 9.66
CA ASP A 364 21.24 -12.33 10.32
C ASP A 364 20.91 -12.26 11.81
N PHE A 365 21.96 -12.29 12.63
CA PHE A 365 21.87 -12.46 14.08
C PHE A 365 22.29 -11.18 14.78
N ASN A 366 21.37 -10.57 15.51
CA ASN A 366 21.66 -9.41 16.33
C ASN A 366 20.92 -9.51 17.68
N ALA A 367 21.42 -8.80 18.70
CA ALA A 367 20.82 -8.82 20.03
C ALA A 367 19.37 -8.35 20.04
N ASN A 368 19.06 -7.31 19.28
CA ASN A 368 17.78 -6.60 19.31
C ASN A 368 16.89 -6.88 18.10
N ILE A 369 17.42 -7.44 17.02
CA ILE A 369 16.67 -7.83 15.84
C ILE A 369 17.30 -9.07 15.20
N ASN A 370 16.47 -10.00 14.76
CA ASN A 370 16.92 -11.15 13.99
C ASN A 370 16.12 -11.21 12.69
N TRP A 371 16.80 -11.43 11.58
CA TRP A 371 16.20 -11.52 10.26
C TRP A 371 16.28 -12.93 9.69
N LEU A 372 15.27 -13.27 8.89
CA LEU A 372 15.25 -14.44 8.02
C LEU A 372 14.80 -14.01 6.63
N VAL A 373 15.60 -14.33 5.61
CA VAL A 373 15.25 -14.13 4.20
C VAL A 373 15.01 -15.47 3.55
N ALA A 374 13.86 -15.63 2.92
CA ALA A 374 13.41 -16.82 2.20
C ALA A 374 13.49 -16.60 0.69
N ALA A 375 14.11 -17.52 -0.03
CA ALA A 375 14.32 -17.46 -1.46
C ALA A 375 14.09 -18.82 -2.13
N GLN A 376 13.73 -18.78 -3.42
CA GLN A 376 13.68 -19.96 -4.28
C GLN A 376 14.36 -19.65 -5.63
N PRO A 377 15.40 -20.40 -6.04
CA PRO A 377 15.95 -20.33 -7.38
C PRO A 377 14.94 -20.86 -8.42
N LYS A 378 14.71 -20.10 -9.50
CA LYS A 378 13.84 -20.50 -10.62
C LYS A 378 14.50 -20.11 -11.94
N GLY A 379 15.08 -21.08 -12.63
CA GLY A 379 15.86 -20.81 -13.83
C GLY A 379 17.06 -19.90 -13.54
N LYS A 380 17.12 -18.72 -14.16
CA LYS A 380 18.13 -17.69 -13.89
C LYS A 380 17.75 -16.71 -12.78
N SER A 381 16.54 -16.78 -12.25
CA SER A 381 16.10 -15.88 -11.20
C SER A 381 16.31 -16.51 -9.82
N LEU A 382 16.75 -15.70 -8.86
CA LEU A 382 16.68 -15.99 -7.45
C LEU A 382 15.51 -15.19 -6.88
N ASN A 383 14.35 -15.82 -6.75
CA ASN A 383 13.16 -15.16 -6.24
C ASN A 383 13.27 -15.04 -4.71
N ILE A 384 13.38 -13.81 -4.21
CA ILE A 384 13.28 -13.50 -2.79
C ILE A 384 11.79 -13.41 -2.47
N ILE A 385 11.24 -14.52 -1.98
CA ILE A 385 9.80 -14.71 -1.86
C ILE A 385 9.20 -14.05 -0.63
N LYS A 386 9.93 -14.03 0.50
CA LYS A 386 9.51 -13.31 1.70
C LYS A 386 10.66 -13.11 2.67
N SER A 387 10.63 -12.01 3.39
CA SER A 387 11.49 -11.76 4.55
C SER A 387 10.67 -11.69 5.83
N PHE A 388 11.29 -12.07 6.94
CA PHE A 388 10.73 -12.05 8.29
C PHE A 388 11.74 -11.43 9.24
N PHE A 389 11.26 -10.79 10.29
CA PHE A 389 12.11 -10.35 11.38
C PHE A 389 11.35 -10.38 12.70
N VAL A 390 12.10 -10.50 13.79
CA VAL A 390 11.60 -10.37 15.16
C VAL A 390 12.49 -9.42 15.94
N LYS A 391 11.94 -8.75 16.94
CA LYS A 391 12.64 -7.74 17.72
C LYS A 391 12.54 -8.03 19.22
N TYR A 392 13.55 -7.55 19.97
CA TYR A 392 13.59 -7.50 21.43
C TYR A 392 13.41 -8.85 22.10
N GLU A 393 12.26 -9.07 22.76
CA GLU A 393 11.97 -10.31 23.51
C GLU A 393 11.74 -11.52 22.61
N ARG A 394 11.26 -11.30 21.37
CA ARG A 394 11.10 -12.34 20.35
C ARG A 394 12.45 -12.65 19.72
N LYS A 395 12.84 -13.92 19.72
CA LYS A 395 14.15 -14.40 19.25
C LYS A 395 14.01 -15.41 18.09
N LEU A 396 15.04 -16.23 17.90
CA LEU A 396 15.12 -17.14 16.74
C LEU A 396 13.99 -18.18 16.70
N ASN A 397 13.51 -18.66 17.85
CA ASN A 397 12.43 -19.63 17.90
C ASN A 397 11.10 -19.04 17.38
N GLU A 398 10.79 -17.82 17.79
CA GLU A 398 9.60 -17.08 17.35
C GLU A 398 9.72 -16.68 15.88
N LEU A 399 10.92 -16.37 15.38
CA LEU A 399 11.18 -16.10 13.98
C LEU A 399 10.93 -17.32 13.10
N VAL A 400 11.41 -18.49 13.53
CA VAL A 400 11.14 -19.77 12.85
C VAL A 400 9.65 -20.14 12.93
N GLU A 401 8.99 -19.83 14.03
CA GLU A 401 7.55 -20.04 14.18
C GLU A 401 6.75 -19.20 13.17
N ASP A 402 7.06 -17.91 13.03
CA ASP A 402 6.41 -17.03 12.05
C ASP A 402 6.61 -17.56 10.62
N PHE A 403 7.81 -18.02 10.28
CA PHE A 403 8.08 -18.68 9.01
C PHE A 403 7.21 -19.95 8.83
N CYS A 404 7.19 -20.85 9.80
CA CYS A 404 6.45 -22.11 9.73
C CYS A 404 4.94 -21.87 9.66
N ARG A 405 4.42 -20.86 10.37
CA ARG A 405 3.02 -20.44 10.31
C ARG A 405 2.66 -19.91 8.93
N TYR A 406 3.49 -19.06 8.34
CA TYR A 406 3.26 -18.53 7.00
C TYR A 406 3.27 -19.63 5.92
N TYR A 407 4.26 -20.53 5.97
CA TYR A 407 4.42 -21.65 5.03
C TYR A 407 3.71 -22.94 5.49
N ARG A 408 2.67 -22.84 6.35
CA ARG A 408 1.92 -24.02 6.87
C ARG A 408 1.34 -24.91 5.77
N HIS A 409 1.01 -24.33 4.60
CA HIS A 409 0.48 -25.03 3.42
C HIS A 409 1.54 -25.45 2.41
N HIS A 410 2.84 -25.29 2.73
CA HIS A 410 3.92 -25.74 1.87
C HIS A 410 3.99 -27.27 1.86
N LYS A 411 4.01 -27.88 0.65
CA LYS A 411 3.98 -29.34 0.52
C LYS A 411 5.28 -29.99 0.93
N ARG A 412 6.41 -29.44 0.45
CA ARG A 412 7.75 -29.95 0.80
C ARG A 412 8.27 -29.20 2.00
N LYS A 413 8.08 -29.75 3.20
CA LYS A 413 8.58 -29.19 4.47
C LYS A 413 10.10 -29.34 4.60
N GLN A 414 10.84 -28.69 3.69
CA GLN A 414 12.30 -28.71 3.66
C GLN A 414 12.86 -27.31 3.43
N VAL A 415 13.84 -26.93 4.25
CA VAL A 415 14.64 -25.71 4.07
C VAL A 415 16.09 -26.06 3.77
N ILE A 416 16.73 -25.22 2.96
CA ILE A 416 18.17 -25.21 2.72
C ILE A 416 18.70 -23.99 3.47
N PHE A 417 19.38 -24.23 4.58
CA PHE A 417 19.88 -23.19 5.46
C PHE A 417 21.33 -22.85 5.13
N TYR A 418 21.57 -21.70 4.52
CA TYR A 418 22.90 -21.17 4.28
C TYR A 418 23.35 -20.33 5.47
N TYR A 419 24.56 -20.59 5.96
CA TYR A 419 25.12 -19.88 7.11
C TYR A 419 26.64 -19.77 7.02
N ASP A 420 27.17 -18.69 7.58
CA ASP A 420 28.60 -18.46 7.72
C ASP A 420 29.06 -18.71 9.17
N SER A 421 30.33 -18.38 9.47
CA SER A 421 30.89 -18.60 10.80
C SER A 421 30.22 -17.81 11.92
N THR A 422 29.40 -16.80 11.63
CA THR A 422 28.68 -16.04 12.67
C THR A 422 27.60 -16.88 13.34
N ALA A 423 27.01 -17.84 12.62
CA ALA A 423 26.02 -18.77 13.16
C ALA A 423 26.60 -19.81 14.14
N LEU A 424 27.92 -19.96 14.16
CA LEU A 424 28.64 -20.86 15.09
C LEU A 424 29.02 -20.17 16.42
N GLY A 425 28.65 -18.90 16.59
CA GLY A 425 28.85 -18.12 17.79
C GLY A 425 27.68 -18.22 18.78
N SER A 426 27.99 -18.11 20.06
CA SER A 426 27.03 -18.10 21.18
C SER A 426 27.07 -16.76 21.92
N ASN A 427 27.01 -15.65 21.22
CA ASN A 427 27.24 -14.30 21.78
C ASN A 427 26.11 -13.74 22.68
N TYR A 428 25.06 -14.51 22.94
CA TYR A 428 24.13 -14.18 24.02
C TYR A 428 24.58 -14.91 25.29
N ALA A 429 25.01 -14.18 26.27
CA ALA A 429 25.68 -14.61 27.52
C ALA A 429 24.91 -15.65 28.38
N VAL A 430 23.91 -16.32 27.86
CA VAL A 430 23.03 -17.25 28.62
C VAL A 430 22.90 -18.63 27.98
N ASN A 431 23.20 -18.84 26.68
CA ASN A 431 23.05 -20.13 26.02
C ASN A 431 24.41 -20.70 25.55
N THR A 432 24.68 -21.93 25.92
CA THR A 432 25.86 -22.73 25.50
C THR A 432 25.71 -23.27 24.06
N GLU A 433 24.56 -23.12 23.43
CA GLU A 433 24.25 -23.62 22.09
C GLU A 433 24.52 -22.55 21.01
N ASP A 434 25.09 -22.97 19.89
CA ASP A 434 25.27 -22.09 18.73
C ASP A 434 23.93 -21.75 18.02
N PHE A 435 23.87 -20.63 17.32
CA PHE A 435 22.64 -20.20 16.64
C PHE A 435 22.16 -21.20 15.59
N ARG A 436 23.09 -21.86 14.89
CA ARG A 436 22.80 -22.92 13.92
C ARG A 436 22.01 -24.05 14.58
N TYR A 437 22.45 -24.52 15.74
CA TYR A 437 21.77 -25.61 16.45
C TYR A 437 20.36 -25.23 16.90
N VAL A 438 20.21 -24.06 17.47
CA VAL A 438 18.88 -23.50 17.85
C VAL A 438 17.93 -23.47 16.67
N ILE A 439 18.36 -22.96 15.52
CA ILE A 439 17.53 -22.85 14.31
C ILE A 439 17.14 -24.24 13.79
N ILE A 440 18.10 -25.16 13.67
CA ILE A 440 17.85 -26.52 13.18
C ILE A 440 16.83 -27.24 14.06
N ASN A 441 16.99 -27.17 15.39
CA ASN A 441 16.05 -27.77 16.32
C ASN A 441 14.67 -27.13 16.28
N SER A 442 14.60 -25.81 16.15
CA SER A 442 13.34 -25.08 16.04
C SER A 442 12.54 -25.47 14.78
N PHE A 443 13.21 -25.66 13.65
CA PHE A 443 12.56 -26.17 12.43
C PHE A 443 12.13 -27.64 12.58
N ARG A 444 13.01 -28.50 13.10
CA ARG A 444 12.73 -29.93 13.27
C ARG A 444 11.55 -30.18 14.21
N SER A 445 11.46 -29.45 15.31
CA SER A 445 10.34 -29.56 16.26
C SER A 445 8.98 -29.18 15.63
N ARG A 446 9.00 -28.41 14.53
CA ARG A 446 7.81 -28.00 13.76
C ARG A 446 7.60 -28.82 12.48
N GLY A 447 8.27 -29.97 12.36
CA GLY A 447 8.11 -30.93 11.26
C GLY A 447 8.79 -30.54 9.95
N TRP A 448 9.77 -29.63 10.00
CA TRP A 448 10.56 -29.25 8.83
C TRP A 448 11.90 -29.98 8.80
N GLN A 449 12.31 -30.42 7.63
CA GLN A 449 13.65 -30.95 7.39
C GLN A 449 14.60 -29.78 7.09
N VAL A 450 15.77 -29.80 7.70
CA VAL A 450 16.80 -28.80 7.48
C VAL A 450 18.02 -29.46 6.83
N ARG A 451 18.39 -28.95 5.65
CA ARG A 451 19.69 -29.19 5.04
C ARG A 451 20.52 -27.93 5.25
N ASP A 452 21.45 -27.99 6.16
CA ASP A 452 22.33 -26.89 6.50
C ASP A 452 23.63 -26.93 5.68
N ILE A 453 24.05 -25.73 5.22
CA ILE A 453 25.18 -25.55 4.33
C ILE A 453 26.06 -24.43 4.85
N TYR A 454 27.26 -24.81 5.29
CA TYR A 454 28.28 -23.86 5.72
C TYR A 454 28.93 -23.20 4.49
N ILE A 455 28.86 -21.88 4.41
CA ILE A 455 29.43 -21.11 3.28
C ILE A 455 30.80 -20.50 3.59
N GLY A 456 31.37 -20.80 4.76
CA GLY A 456 32.70 -20.34 5.15
C GLY A 456 32.67 -19.12 6.08
N ARG A 457 33.76 -18.35 6.07
CA ARG A 457 33.82 -17.05 6.78
C ARG A 457 33.03 -16.00 6.01
N PRO A 458 32.50 -14.95 6.69
CA PRO A 458 31.87 -13.84 6.02
C PRO A 458 32.75 -13.28 4.89
N MET A 459 32.16 -13.15 3.70
CA MET A 459 32.84 -12.59 2.55
C MET A 459 33.25 -11.14 2.82
N ASN A 460 34.41 -10.71 2.33
CA ASN A 460 34.87 -9.34 2.42
C ASN A 460 33.80 -8.38 1.82
N HIS A 461 33.60 -7.24 2.45
CA HIS A 461 32.57 -6.29 2.03
C HIS A 461 32.68 -5.83 0.56
N MET A 462 33.90 -5.57 0.07
CA MET A 462 34.09 -5.18 -1.33
C MET A 462 33.79 -6.33 -2.29
N GLU A 463 34.21 -7.55 -1.98
CA GLU A 463 33.92 -8.74 -2.79
C GLU A 463 32.41 -9.01 -2.81
N LYS A 464 31.77 -8.90 -1.65
CA LYS A 464 30.31 -9.01 -1.49
C LYS A 464 29.59 -7.99 -2.35
N MET A 465 29.98 -6.71 -2.27
CA MET A 465 29.41 -5.62 -3.06
C MET A 465 29.53 -5.90 -4.56
N LEU A 466 30.72 -6.29 -5.02
CA LEU A 466 30.97 -6.63 -6.42
C LEU A 466 30.13 -7.81 -6.89
N LEU A 467 30.08 -8.90 -6.11
CA LEU A 467 29.31 -10.09 -6.46
C LEU A 467 27.83 -9.79 -6.57
N ILE A 468 27.23 -9.16 -5.55
CA ILE A 468 25.79 -8.86 -5.55
C ILE A 468 25.42 -7.89 -6.68
N ASN A 469 26.24 -6.86 -6.96
CA ASN A 469 25.97 -5.96 -8.08
C ASN A 469 26.12 -6.64 -9.43
N ARG A 470 27.05 -7.61 -9.59
CA ARG A 470 27.13 -8.44 -10.79
C ARG A 470 25.89 -9.34 -10.96
N MET A 471 25.40 -9.93 -9.87
CA MET A 471 24.14 -10.69 -9.88
C MET A 471 22.98 -9.79 -10.33
N LEU A 472 22.81 -8.62 -9.73
CA LEU A 472 21.80 -7.64 -10.10
C LEU A 472 21.95 -7.12 -11.54
N ALA A 473 23.19 -7.00 -12.05
CA ALA A 473 23.43 -6.64 -13.44
C ALA A 473 23.15 -7.79 -14.44
N GLY A 474 22.81 -8.98 -13.97
CA GLY A 474 22.58 -10.17 -14.81
C GLY A 474 23.85 -10.80 -15.36
N GLN A 475 25.01 -10.53 -14.73
CA GLN A 475 26.33 -11.00 -15.12
C GLN A 475 26.79 -12.24 -14.31
N SER A 476 25.88 -12.85 -13.57
CA SER A 476 26.09 -14.04 -12.75
C SER A 476 25.08 -15.13 -13.12
N LYS A 477 25.16 -16.30 -12.46
CA LYS A 477 24.25 -17.42 -12.73
C LYS A 477 22.81 -17.08 -12.34
N LEU A 478 22.63 -16.39 -11.22
CA LEU A 478 21.35 -16.02 -10.67
C LEU A 478 21.19 -14.50 -10.60
N VAL A 479 19.98 -14.02 -10.87
CA VAL A 479 19.58 -12.61 -10.75
C VAL A 479 18.57 -12.50 -9.60
N PRO A 480 18.87 -11.77 -8.52
CA PRO A 480 17.93 -11.54 -7.44
C PRO A 480 16.70 -10.77 -7.91
N MET A 481 15.53 -11.33 -7.64
CA MET A 481 14.22 -10.75 -7.95
C MET A 481 13.39 -10.74 -6.67
N PHE A 482 12.81 -9.60 -6.31
CA PHE A 482 12.14 -9.41 -5.02
C PHE A 482 10.62 -9.35 -5.19
N ASN A 483 9.90 -10.21 -4.47
CA ASN A 483 8.47 -10.02 -4.27
C ASN A 483 8.28 -8.76 -3.41
N ARG A 484 7.78 -7.69 -4.04
CA ARG A 484 7.74 -6.34 -3.44
C ARG A 484 6.93 -6.31 -2.15
N GLU A 485 5.77 -6.93 -2.15
CA GLU A 485 4.81 -6.89 -1.04
C GLU A 485 5.31 -7.65 0.19
N ASN A 486 6.04 -8.74 -0.04
CA ASN A 486 6.53 -9.61 1.02
C ASN A 486 7.93 -9.20 1.53
N ASN A 487 8.57 -8.21 0.90
CA ASN A 487 9.93 -7.77 1.21
C ASN A 487 10.04 -6.24 1.32
N GLU A 488 8.99 -5.54 1.77
CA GLU A 488 8.99 -4.07 1.84
C GLU A 488 10.10 -3.55 2.76
N ASP A 489 10.19 -4.08 3.99
CA ASP A 489 11.21 -3.67 4.95
C ASP A 489 12.63 -4.09 4.51
N LEU A 490 12.78 -5.28 3.91
CA LEU A 490 14.05 -5.73 3.33
C LEU A 490 14.50 -4.80 2.21
N LEU A 491 13.61 -4.39 1.32
CA LEU A 491 13.93 -3.46 0.24
C LEU A 491 14.33 -2.08 0.78
N ILE A 492 13.74 -1.63 1.88
CA ILE A 492 14.18 -0.41 2.58
C ILE A 492 15.62 -0.61 3.11
N SER A 493 15.89 -1.71 3.81
CA SER A 493 17.23 -2.06 4.32
C SER A 493 18.29 -2.06 3.21
N ILE A 494 17.97 -2.66 2.04
CA ILE A 494 18.86 -2.72 0.88
C ILE A 494 19.06 -1.31 0.26
N GLN A 495 18.01 -0.52 0.11
CA GLN A 495 18.07 0.79 -0.56
C GLN A 495 18.74 1.87 0.31
N THR A 496 18.67 1.73 1.63
CA THR A 496 19.30 2.65 2.59
C THR A 496 20.74 2.29 2.91
N ALA A 497 21.22 1.12 2.48
CA ALA A 497 22.61 0.69 2.69
C ALA A 497 23.59 1.59 1.93
N GLY A 498 24.16 2.57 2.62
CA GLY A 498 25.23 3.43 2.12
C GLY A 498 26.58 2.70 2.06
N VAL A 499 27.58 3.36 1.46
CA VAL A 499 28.96 2.87 1.41
C VAL A 499 29.86 3.74 2.25
N TYR A 500 30.65 3.13 3.14
CA TYR A 500 31.71 3.80 3.90
C TYR A 500 32.93 2.89 3.97
N ASN A 501 34.10 3.42 3.57
CA ASN A 501 35.37 2.65 3.53
C ASN A 501 35.27 1.30 2.82
N GLY A 502 34.52 1.23 1.72
CA GLY A 502 34.35 0.01 0.92
C GLY A 502 33.41 -1.04 1.52
N GLY A 503 32.73 -0.74 2.62
CA GLY A 503 31.73 -1.58 3.25
C GLY A 503 30.38 -0.89 3.39
N LYS A 504 29.36 -1.58 3.95
CA LYS A 504 28.10 -0.95 4.32
C LYS A 504 28.32 0.09 5.43
N ASP A 505 27.67 1.23 5.31
CA ASP A 505 27.73 2.28 6.32
C ASP A 505 26.86 1.92 7.53
N LYS A 506 27.49 1.44 8.58
CA LYS A 506 26.83 1.08 9.85
C LYS A 506 27.03 2.11 10.97
N ARG A 507 27.59 3.29 10.66
CA ARG A 507 27.95 4.30 11.68
C ARG A 507 26.74 4.85 12.43
N GLY A 508 25.59 5.02 11.75
CA GLY A 508 24.35 5.46 12.36
C GLY A 508 23.62 4.39 13.19
N GLU A 509 23.96 3.13 12.99
CA GLU A 509 23.26 2.01 13.63
C GLU A 509 23.70 1.78 15.09
N LYS A 510 24.94 2.15 15.44
CA LYS A 510 25.50 2.00 16.80
C LYS A 510 25.07 3.08 17.78
N LEU A 511 24.56 4.23 17.29
CA LEU A 511 24.18 5.39 18.12
C LEU A 511 22.72 5.33 18.60
N ALA A 512 21.94 4.37 18.13
CA ALA A 512 20.51 4.27 18.34
C ALA A 512 20.15 2.90 18.92
N GLU A 513 20.67 2.58 20.11
CA GLU A 513 20.31 1.38 20.89
C GLU A 513 19.21 1.69 21.91
N SER A 514 18.18 2.46 21.54
CA SER A 514 16.98 2.59 22.35
C SER A 514 15.94 1.55 21.89
N ASP A 515 15.14 1.02 22.82
CA ASP A 515 14.06 0.05 22.57
C ASP A 515 12.99 0.56 21.55
N GLU A 516 13.11 1.78 21.08
CA GLU A 516 12.14 2.51 20.27
C GLU A 516 12.55 2.64 18.78
N ASP A 517 13.72 2.13 18.36
CA ASP A 517 14.20 2.27 16.99
C ASP A 517 13.60 1.24 16.02
N ARG A 518 13.33 1.68 14.78
CA ARG A 518 13.02 0.78 13.67
C ARG A 518 14.26 0.02 13.22
N LEU A 519 14.61 -1.01 13.97
CA LEU A 519 15.75 -1.87 13.72
C LEU A 519 15.66 -2.54 12.34
N GLU A 520 14.43 -2.79 11.84
CA GLU A 520 14.17 -3.37 10.52
C GLU A 520 14.63 -2.51 9.34
N SER A 521 14.87 -1.23 9.52
CA SER A 521 15.40 -0.37 8.46
C SER A 521 16.93 -0.33 8.40
N ARG A 522 17.61 -1.00 9.33
CA ARG A 522 19.07 -1.12 9.37
C ARG A 522 19.56 -2.13 8.33
N THR A 523 20.90 -2.25 8.22
CA THR A 523 21.51 -3.14 7.23
C THR A 523 21.39 -4.63 7.56
N ASP A 524 20.89 -5.01 8.75
CA ASP A 524 20.73 -6.40 9.18
C ASP A 524 19.92 -7.24 8.18
N GLY A 525 18.77 -6.71 7.71
CA GLY A 525 17.98 -7.39 6.67
C GLY A 525 18.75 -7.60 5.38
N SER A 526 19.54 -6.60 4.96
CA SER A 526 20.38 -6.72 3.78
C SER A 526 21.56 -7.67 3.97
N ASP A 527 22.05 -7.90 5.20
CA ASP A 527 23.10 -8.89 5.49
C ASP A 527 22.55 -10.33 5.41
N ALA A 528 21.32 -10.57 5.89
CA ALA A 528 20.62 -11.84 5.68
C ALA A 528 20.38 -12.13 4.18
N PHE A 529 19.98 -11.10 3.41
CA PHE A 529 19.85 -11.21 1.95
C PHE A 529 21.18 -11.58 1.28
N ASP A 530 22.27 -10.90 1.61
CA ASP A 530 23.59 -11.20 1.05
C ASP A 530 23.96 -12.68 1.27
N THR A 531 23.72 -13.20 2.49
CA THR A 531 24.06 -14.57 2.86
C THR A 531 23.27 -15.59 2.03
N VAL A 532 21.95 -15.41 1.85
CA VAL A 532 21.16 -16.32 1.01
C VAL A 532 21.52 -16.20 -0.49
N ALA A 533 21.81 -15.00 -0.96
CA ALA A 533 22.19 -14.78 -2.36
C ALA A 533 23.53 -15.42 -2.68
N ILE A 534 24.55 -15.23 -1.83
CA ILE A 534 25.87 -15.87 -1.94
C ILE A 534 25.72 -17.39 -1.85
N GLY A 535 24.92 -17.88 -0.89
CA GLY A 535 24.66 -19.30 -0.73
C GLY A 535 24.09 -19.95 -1.99
N CYS A 536 23.05 -19.35 -2.58
CA CYS A 536 22.42 -19.86 -3.78
C CYS A 536 23.33 -19.75 -5.02
N GLU A 537 24.11 -18.68 -5.16
CA GLU A 537 25.00 -18.44 -6.31
C GLU A 537 26.24 -19.34 -6.28
N CYS A 538 26.90 -19.41 -5.11
CA CYS A 538 28.20 -20.07 -4.98
C CYS A 538 28.11 -21.54 -4.55
N PHE A 539 27.03 -21.93 -3.85
CA PHE A 539 26.82 -23.27 -3.31
C PHE A 539 25.50 -23.89 -3.82
N PRO A 540 25.28 -23.96 -5.13
CA PRO A 540 24.02 -24.42 -5.69
C PRO A 540 23.78 -25.90 -5.30
N GLN A 541 22.56 -26.18 -4.83
CA GLN A 541 22.16 -27.53 -4.50
C GLN A 541 21.42 -28.14 -5.68
N GLN A 542 21.97 -29.22 -6.24
CA GLN A 542 21.25 -30.00 -7.24
C GLN A 542 20.01 -30.63 -6.60
N THR A 543 18.86 -30.32 -7.11
CA THR A 543 17.63 -31.05 -6.82
C THR A 543 17.77 -32.40 -7.53
N ILE A 544 18.09 -33.45 -6.80
CA ILE A 544 17.99 -34.81 -7.34
C ILE A 544 16.49 -35.05 -7.48
N SER A 545 15.95 -34.84 -8.67
CA SER A 545 14.69 -35.46 -9.06
C SER A 545 15.00 -36.95 -9.19
N LEU A 546 14.59 -37.73 -8.21
CA LEU A 546 14.42 -39.18 -8.38
C LEU A 546 13.33 -39.34 -9.44
N ALA A 547 13.73 -39.44 -10.69
CA ALA A 547 12.89 -40.03 -11.71
C ALA A 547 12.72 -41.49 -11.30
N VAL A 548 11.58 -41.82 -10.69
CA VAL A 548 11.14 -43.18 -10.56
C VAL A 548 10.82 -43.64 -11.98
N THR A 549 11.78 -44.24 -12.65
CA THR A 549 11.51 -45.06 -13.81
C THR A 549 10.76 -46.31 -13.32
N SER A 550 9.43 -46.28 -13.36
CA SER A 550 8.63 -47.48 -13.32
C SER A 550 8.88 -48.19 -14.65
N SER A 551 9.77 -49.16 -14.64
CA SER A 551 9.82 -50.21 -15.63
C SER A 551 8.65 -51.16 -15.36
N PHE A 552 7.65 -51.12 -16.21
CA PHE A 552 6.83 -52.27 -16.60
C PHE A 552 6.41 -52.09 -18.04
#